data_cb3795200d0a59595b8d262b4b80ffe5
#
_entry.id   cb3795200d0a59595b8d262b4b80ffe5
#
_cell.length_a   1.000
_cell.length_b   1.000
_cell.length_c   1.000
_cell.angle_alpha   90.00
_cell.angle_beta   90.00
_cell.angle_gamma   90.00
#
_symmetry.space_group_name_H-M   'P 1'
#
loop_
_entity.id
_entity.type
_entity.pdbx_description
1 polymer ?
#
loop_
_entity_poly.entity_id
_entity_poly.type
_entity_poly.pdbx_seq_one_letter_code
_entity_poly.pdbx_strand_id
1 'polypeptide(L)'
;MKLTAAILSGGKSTRMGRDKALLVLGRQRFIDHLAQELSALGKVILSVAEKGDYGQCGLPAVADEKKGIGPIEGIRQVLRFAGSDYVFVCAVDMPFVRGEMMLYLAEYISSDYDAWVFCEEDRIHPLCGIYSRSVLPVIQNLIREEQYSLRSLLSHIRTKYVDISTSCFGRDTLRNINTPDDFRAMRRPVVFCVSGLKNSGKTHLVERLIHAFADRGMSAGVIKHDGHSFECDIEGTDSYRFYQAGAMATAVYSGSQSFLRMRRQADVEELIRLMGDLDVVMIEGLKHSSRPKIEVIRAEVSGSSICDSSTLLCIAADTSLSGSIPCPVFDLDDTEGIVQCILDQLW
;
A
#
# COMPACT_ATOMS: atom_id res chain seq x y z
N MET A 1 -24.02 -20.09 14.64
CA MET A 1 -22.72 -20.55 14.14
C MET A 1 -21.64 -19.69 14.80
N LYS A 2 -20.57 -20.30 15.38
CA LYS A 2 -19.44 -19.56 15.95
C LYS A 2 -18.30 -19.56 14.93
N LEU A 3 -17.96 -18.40 14.42
CA LEU A 3 -16.85 -18.18 13.49
C LEU A 3 -15.77 -17.32 14.19
N THR A 4 -14.53 -17.70 14.06
CA THR A 4 -13.36 -16.96 14.58
C THR A 4 -12.45 -16.64 13.40
N ALA A 5 -11.88 -15.45 13.36
CA ALA A 5 -10.86 -15.09 12.37
C ALA A 5 -9.45 -15.45 12.88
N ALA A 6 -8.54 -15.74 11.97
CA ALA A 6 -7.14 -15.99 12.27
C ALA A 6 -6.21 -15.34 11.23
N ILE A 7 -5.20 -14.63 11.71
CA ILE A 7 -4.15 -14.06 10.88
C ILE A 7 -2.92 -14.97 11.01
N LEU A 8 -2.46 -15.54 9.90
CA LEU A 8 -1.25 -16.37 9.88
C LEU A 8 -0.03 -15.49 9.58
N SER A 9 0.83 -15.33 10.58
CA SER A 9 2.08 -14.56 10.51
C SER A 9 3.32 -15.44 10.68
N GLY A 10 3.21 -16.73 10.39
CA GLY A 10 4.32 -17.67 10.43
C GLY A 10 5.02 -17.78 9.07
N GLY A 11 6.28 -17.37 8.97
CA GLY A 11 7.08 -17.53 7.76
C GLY A 11 8.41 -16.79 7.85
N LYS A 12 9.51 -17.44 7.40
CA LYS A 12 10.81 -16.77 7.27
C LYS A 12 10.75 -15.82 6.09
N SER A 13 10.38 -14.57 6.26
CA SER A 13 10.31 -13.50 5.22
C SER A 13 11.63 -13.27 4.45
N THR A 14 12.34 -14.34 4.09
CA THR A 14 13.70 -14.35 3.55
C THR A 14 13.86 -13.54 2.26
N ARG A 15 12.82 -13.54 1.40
CA ARG A 15 12.83 -12.79 0.14
C ARG A 15 12.61 -11.29 0.33
N MET A 16 11.93 -10.91 1.41
CA MET A 16 11.67 -9.50 1.75
C MET A 16 12.81 -8.86 2.54
N GLY A 17 13.69 -9.65 3.17
CA GLY A 17 14.72 -9.17 4.08
C GLY A 17 14.18 -8.49 5.36
N ARG A 18 12.85 -8.41 5.48
CA ARG A 18 12.12 -7.81 6.61
C ARG A 18 10.89 -8.65 6.93
N ASP A 19 10.42 -8.57 8.16
CA ASP A 19 9.18 -9.23 8.56
C ASP A 19 7.98 -8.56 7.88
N LYS A 20 7.21 -9.36 7.12
CA LYS A 20 6.04 -8.88 6.37
C LYS A 20 4.95 -8.31 7.27
N ALA A 21 4.77 -8.86 8.47
CA ALA A 21 3.78 -8.39 9.43
C ALA A 21 4.02 -6.93 9.85
N LEU A 22 5.29 -6.50 9.85
CA LEU A 22 5.72 -5.17 10.26
C LEU A 22 5.81 -4.18 9.08
N LEU A 23 5.55 -4.62 7.85
CA LEU A 23 5.49 -3.70 6.71
C LEU A 23 4.32 -2.72 6.89
N VAL A 24 4.58 -1.46 6.57
CA VAL A 24 3.62 -0.36 6.75
C VAL A 24 2.96 -0.02 5.42
N LEU A 25 1.63 -0.01 5.40
CA LEU A 25 0.80 0.49 4.32
C LEU A 25 0.02 1.71 4.83
N GLY A 26 0.32 2.88 4.29
CA GLY A 26 -0.20 4.12 4.86
C GLY A 26 0.29 4.31 6.30
N ARG A 27 -0.63 4.39 7.28
CA ARG A 27 -0.31 4.60 8.70
C ARG A 27 -0.24 3.33 9.55
N GLN A 28 -0.52 2.17 8.97
CA GLN A 28 -0.69 0.93 9.74
C GLN A 28 0.23 -0.17 9.23
N ARG A 29 0.75 -1.00 10.17
CA ARG A 29 1.41 -2.25 9.81
C ARG A 29 0.38 -3.22 9.22
N PHE A 30 0.80 -4.12 8.34
CA PHE A 30 -0.09 -5.14 7.76
C PHE A 30 -0.88 -5.90 8.83
N ILE A 31 -0.20 -6.30 9.90
CA ILE A 31 -0.82 -7.02 11.00
C ILE A 31 -1.88 -6.19 11.72
N ASP A 32 -1.64 -4.89 11.95
CA ASP A 32 -2.58 -4.01 12.63
C ASP A 32 -3.79 -3.72 11.77
N HIS A 33 -3.58 -3.52 10.47
CA HIS A 33 -4.66 -3.31 9.51
C HIS A 33 -5.58 -4.54 9.45
N LEU A 34 -5.03 -5.75 9.25
CA LEU A 34 -5.82 -6.98 9.25
C LEU A 34 -6.48 -7.25 10.60
N ALA A 35 -5.80 -6.94 11.72
CA ALA A 35 -6.39 -7.04 13.05
C ALA A 35 -7.62 -6.13 13.20
N GLN A 36 -7.54 -4.90 12.73
CA GLN A 36 -8.65 -3.95 12.77
C GLN A 36 -9.82 -4.42 11.89
N GLU A 37 -9.56 -4.80 10.63
CA GLU A 37 -10.55 -5.29 9.67
C GLU A 37 -11.35 -6.48 10.24
N LEU A 38 -10.64 -7.47 10.78
CA LEU A 38 -11.27 -8.70 11.24
C LEU A 38 -11.88 -8.58 12.63
N SER A 39 -11.32 -7.75 13.54
CA SER A 39 -11.84 -7.57 14.90
C SER A 39 -13.20 -6.86 14.92
N ALA A 40 -13.51 -6.07 13.91
CA ALA A 40 -14.83 -5.45 13.75
C ALA A 40 -15.95 -6.48 13.63
N LEU A 41 -15.65 -7.71 13.21
CA LEU A 41 -16.62 -8.78 12.94
C LEU A 41 -16.59 -9.91 13.98
N GLY A 42 -15.63 -9.93 14.90
CA GLY A 42 -15.59 -10.94 15.95
C GLY A 42 -14.20 -11.19 16.56
N LYS A 43 -14.05 -12.39 17.14
CA LYS A 43 -12.79 -12.81 17.75
C LYS A 43 -11.73 -13.03 16.68
N VAL A 44 -10.53 -12.47 16.90
CA VAL A 44 -9.35 -12.68 16.05
C VAL A 44 -8.24 -13.37 16.86
N ILE A 45 -7.54 -14.31 16.23
CA ILE A 45 -6.39 -15.03 16.77
C ILE A 45 -5.21 -14.81 15.85
N LEU A 46 -4.04 -14.57 16.43
CA LEU A 46 -2.79 -14.48 15.68
C LEU A 46 -2.05 -15.83 15.75
N SER A 47 -1.72 -16.42 14.59
CA SER A 47 -0.80 -17.56 14.51
C SER A 47 0.60 -17.04 14.24
N VAL A 48 1.56 -17.42 15.07
CA VAL A 48 2.96 -16.97 15.02
C VAL A 48 3.93 -18.15 15.01
N ALA A 49 5.13 -17.94 14.46
CA ALA A 49 6.15 -18.96 14.49
C ALA A 49 6.70 -19.18 15.91
N GLU A 50 6.80 -18.12 16.72
CA GLU A 50 7.30 -18.15 18.10
C GLU A 50 6.45 -17.32 19.05
N LYS A 51 6.41 -17.72 20.33
CA LYS A 51 5.71 -16.93 21.37
C LYS A 51 6.43 -15.59 21.58
N GLY A 52 5.63 -14.53 21.71
CA GLY A 52 6.12 -13.18 22.00
C GLY A 52 6.23 -12.29 20.75
N ASP A 53 6.09 -12.88 19.56
CA ASP A 53 6.03 -12.08 18.32
C ASP A 53 4.76 -11.23 18.31
N TYR A 54 4.90 -9.95 17.88
CA TYR A 54 3.80 -9.00 17.64
C TYR A 54 2.90 -8.69 18.86
N GLY A 55 3.43 -8.81 20.09
CA GLY A 55 2.66 -8.54 21.32
C GLY A 55 1.98 -7.16 21.37
N GLN A 56 2.39 -6.22 20.53
CA GLN A 56 1.82 -4.87 20.44
C GLN A 56 0.45 -4.80 19.73
N CYS A 57 0.05 -5.83 18.99
CA CYS A 57 -1.26 -5.82 18.31
C CYS A 57 -2.43 -6.22 19.22
N GLY A 58 -2.16 -6.62 20.47
CA GLY A 58 -3.19 -6.93 21.48
C GLY A 58 -4.04 -8.17 21.20
N LEU A 59 -3.72 -8.95 20.17
CA LEU A 59 -4.46 -10.16 19.82
C LEU A 59 -3.97 -11.37 20.63
N PRO A 60 -4.86 -12.32 20.98
CA PRO A 60 -4.46 -13.61 21.51
C PRO A 60 -3.64 -14.36 20.44
N ALA A 61 -2.43 -14.79 20.81
CA ALA A 61 -1.52 -15.45 19.90
C ALA A 61 -1.34 -16.94 20.22
N VAL A 62 -1.22 -17.76 19.19
CA VAL A 62 -0.88 -19.19 19.25
C VAL A 62 0.36 -19.44 18.41
N ALA A 63 1.34 -20.15 19.00
CA ALA A 63 2.60 -20.45 18.32
C ALA A 63 2.60 -21.85 17.70
N ASP A 64 3.40 -22.01 16.65
CA ASP A 64 3.65 -23.29 16.01
C ASP A 64 4.29 -24.29 17.00
N GLU A 65 3.74 -25.49 17.11
CA GLU A 65 4.37 -26.61 17.84
C GLU A 65 5.47 -27.26 16.98
N LYS A 66 5.19 -27.45 15.67
CA LYS A 66 6.16 -27.94 14.70
C LYS A 66 6.69 -26.80 13.85
N LYS A 67 7.94 -26.40 14.08
CA LYS A 67 8.57 -25.31 13.35
C LYS A 67 8.93 -25.70 11.91
N GLY A 68 8.73 -24.77 10.98
CA GLY A 68 9.24 -24.88 9.60
C GLY A 68 8.46 -25.77 8.65
N ILE A 69 7.29 -26.29 9.05
CA ILE A 69 6.43 -27.10 8.18
C ILE A 69 5.38 -26.28 7.40
N GLY A 70 5.45 -24.95 7.53
CA GLY A 70 4.61 -24.05 6.74
C GLY A 70 3.22 -23.81 7.32
N PRO A 71 2.32 -23.19 6.53
CA PRO A 71 1.05 -22.65 7.02
C PRO A 71 0.05 -23.71 7.49
N ILE A 72 0.24 -24.98 7.14
CA ILE A 72 -0.61 -26.09 7.63
C ILE A 72 -0.56 -26.21 9.16
N GLU A 73 0.59 -25.91 9.77
CA GLU A 73 0.75 -25.88 11.23
C GLU A 73 -0.03 -24.73 11.85
N GLY A 74 0.07 -23.54 11.26
CA GLY A 74 -0.69 -22.38 11.71
C GLY A 74 -2.20 -22.65 11.68
N ILE A 75 -2.72 -23.24 10.60
CA ILE A 75 -4.14 -23.65 10.49
C ILE A 75 -4.48 -24.66 11.59
N ARG A 76 -3.64 -25.66 11.81
CA ARG A 76 -3.83 -26.65 12.89
C ARG A 76 -3.97 -26.00 14.25
N GLN A 77 -3.07 -25.09 14.58
CA GLN A 77 -3.03 -24.43 15.88
C GLN A 77 -4.24 -23.52 16.10
N VAL A 78 -4.62 -22.71 15.11
CA VAL A 78 -5.79 -21.82 15.25
C VAL A 78 -7.09 -22.61 15.37
N LEU A 79 -7.25 -23.71 14.63
CA LEU A 79 -8.43 -24.60 14.76
C LEU A 79 -8.52 -25.26 16.14
N ARG A 80 -7.38 -25.62 16.75
CA ARG A 80 -7.35 -26.17 18.14
C ARG A 80 -7.70 -25.12 19.17
N PHE A 81 -7.20 -23.88 18.98
CA PHE A 81 -7.29 -22.81 19.99
C PHE A 81 -8.57 -21.99 19.89
N ALA A 82 -9.20 -21.88 18.72
CA ALA A 82 -10.31 -20.96 18.46
C ALA A 82 -11.52 -21.17 19.35
N GLY A 83 -11.84 -22.41 19.72
CA GLY A 83 -13.05 -22.78 20.47
C GLY A 83 -14.36 -22.59 19.66
N SER A 84 -14.24 -22.34 18.35
CA SER A 84 -15.33 -22.25 17.36
C SER A 84 -15.32 -23.43 16.41
N ASP A 85 -16.46 -23.68 15.75
CA ASP A 85 -16.59 -24.77 14.79
C ASP A 85 -15.88 -24.44 13.46
N TYR A 86 -15.77 -23.15 13.15
CA TYR A 86 -15.20 -22.63 11.91
C TYR A 86 -14.20 -21.54 12.20
N VAL A 87 -13.11 -21.51 11.41
CA VAL A 87 -12.08 -20.47 11.46
C VAL A 87 -11.86 -19.91 10.06
N PHE A 88 -12.03 -18.59 9.91
CA PHE A 88 -11.57 -17.87 8.74
C PHE A 88 -10.07 -17.61 8.89
N VAL A 89 -9.30 -18.00 7.91
CA VAL A 89 -7.85 -17.87 7.88
C VAL A 89 -7.46 -16.87 6.81
N CYS A 90 -6.63 -15.90 7.14
CA CYS A 90 -5.93 -15.07 6.17
C CYS A 90 -4.42 -15.01 6.47
N ALA A 91 -3.60 -14.88 5.43
CA ALA A 91 -2.18 -14.67 5.59
C ALA A 91 -1.85 -13.19 5.80
N VAL A 92 -0.86 -12.89 6.63
CA VAL A 92 -0.42 -11.51 6.91
C VAL A 92 0.10 -10.78 5.66
N ASP A 93 0.55 -11.52 4.64
CA ASP A 93 1.01 -10.97 3.37
C ASP A 93 -0.12 -10.71 2.35
N MET A 94 -1.37 -10.79 2.78
CA MET A 94 -2.57 -10.41 2.01
C MET A 94 -3.23 -9.17 2.63
N PRO A 95 -2.58 -7.99 2.60
CA PRO A 95 -3.00 -6.80 3.37
C PRO A 95 -4.32 -6.18 2.88
N PHE A 96 -4.85 -6.60 1.74
CA PHE A 96 -6.10 -6.10 1.19
C PHE A 96 -7.31 -6.97 1.54
N VAL A 97 -7.12 -8.03 2.32
CA VAL A 97 -8.24 -8.85 2.83
C VAL A 97 -9.12 -7.99 3.73
N ARG A 98 -10.42 -8.00 3.48
CA ARG A 98 -11.45 -7.24 4.19
C ARG A 98 -12.28 -8.17 5.05
N GLY A 99 -12.79 -7.63 6.14
CA GLY A 99 -13.66 -8.39 7.04
C GLY A 99 -14.90 -8.95 6.34
N GLU A 100 -15.50 -8.19 5.41
CA GLU A 100 -16.68 -8.61 4.66
C GLU A 100 -16.45 -9.88 3.82
N MET A 101 -15.19 -10.17 3.43
CA MET A 101 -14.86 -11.41 2.70
C MET A 101 -15.07 -12.65 3.57
N MET A 102 -14.83 -12.54 4.89
CA MET A 102 -15.15 -13.60 5.85
C MET A 102 -16.66 -13.84 5.92
N LEU A 103 -17.49 -12.78 5.96
CA LEU A 103 -18.93 -12.89 5.97
C LEU A 103 -19.47 -13.49 4.67
N TYR A 104 -18.93 -13.06 3.54
CA TYR A 104 -19.31 -13.57 2.23
C TYR A 104 -19.03 -15.08 2.10
N LEU A 105 -17.86 -15.56 2.52
CA LEU A 105 -17.58 -17.00 2.54
C LEU A 105 -18.49 -17.76 3.53
N ALA A 106 -18.87 -17.13 4.63
CA ALA A 106 -19.73 -17.76 5.63
C ALA A 106 -21.13 -18.09 5.10
N GLU A 107 -21.62 -17.40 4.07
CA GLU A 107 -22.90 -17.68 3.40
C GLU A 107 -22.90 -19.05 2.68
N TYR A 108 -21.72 -19.54 2.30
CA TYR A 108 -21.58 -20.83 1.62
C TYR A 108 -21.42 -22.01 2.59
N ILE A 109 -21.37 -21.78 3.90
CA ILE A 109 -21.16 -22.86 4.88
C ILE A 109 -22.34 -23.82 4.86
N SER A 110 -22.03 -25.09 4.59
CA SER A 110 -22.98 -26.21 4.60
C SER A 110 -22.31 -27.48 5.12
N SER A 111 -23.10 -28.52 5.41
CA SER A 111 -22.58 -29.85 5.84
C SER A 111 -21.88 -30.62 4.74
N ASP A 112 -21.97 -30.17 3.48
CA ASP A 112 -21.40 -30.86 2.33
C ASP A 112 -19.89 -30.64 2.18
N TYR A 113 -19.36 -29.61 2.83
CA TYR A 113 -17.96 -29.19 2.71
C TYR A 113 -17.30 -29.04 4.08
N ASP A 114 -15.98 -29.16 4.08
CA ASP A 114 -15.11 -29.05 5.25
C ASP A 114 -14.25 -27.78 5.18
N ALA A 115 -14.11 -27.18 3.98
CA ALA A 115 -13.45 -25.90 3.76
C ALA A 115 -14.10 -25.11 2.61
N TRP A 116 -14.01 -23.77 2.70
CA TRP A 116 -14.49 -22.79 1.71
C TRP A 116 -13.34 -21.82 1.46
N VAL A 117 -12.77 -21.85 0.26
CA VAL A 117 -11.62 -21.03 -0.09
C VAL A 117 -11.88 -20.21 -1.34
N PHE A 118 -11.37 -19.01 -1.38
CA PHE A 118 -11.42 -18.22 -2.61
C PHE A 118 -10.58 -18.85 -3.71
N CYS A 119 -11.05 -18.72 -4.93
CA CYS A 119 -10.29 -18.97 -6.15
C CYS A 119 -10.47 -17.81 -7.14
N GLU A 120 -9.56 -17.73 -8.08
CA GLU A 120 -9.59 -16.81 -9.21
C GLU A 120 -9.06 -17.57 -10.43
N GLU A 121 -9.94 -17.86 -11.39
CA GLU A 121 -9.62 -18.74 -12.51
C GLU A 121 -9.03 -20.09 -11.99
N ASP A 122 -7.80 -20.44 -12.38
CA ASP A 122 -7.11 -21.66 -11.93
C ASP A 122 -6.30 -21.48 -10.63
N ARG A 123 -6.29 -20.27 -10.08
CA ARG A 123 -5.53 -19.95 -8.86
C ARG A 123 -6.41 -20.11 -7.63
N ILE A 124 -6.02 -21.01 -6.72
CA ILE A 124 -6.65 -21.14 -5.41
C ILE A 124 -5.91 -20.33 -4.36
N HIS A 125 -6.65 -19.81 -3.37
CA HIS A 125 -6.12 -19.00 -2.26
C HIS A 125 -6.38 -19.70 -0.91
N PRO A 126 -5.64 -20.76 -0.57
CA PRO A 126 -5.86 -21.53 0.66
C PRO A 126 -5.70 -20.71 1.94
N LEU A 127 -4.97 -19.61 1.88
CA LEU A 127 -4.75 -18.69 2.98
C LEU A 127 -5.68 -17.47 2.94
N CYS A 128 -6.82 -17.60 2.25
CA CYS A 128 -7.98 -16.73 2.39
C CYS A 128 -9.23 -17.61 2.29
N GLY A 129 -9.64 -18.20 3.43
CA GLY A 129 -10.72 -19.19 3.43
C GLY A 129 -11.19 -19.58 4.81
N ILE A 130 -12.33 -20.27 4.87
CA ILE A 130 -12.90 -20.82 6.09
C ILE A 130 -12.60 -22.31 6.15
N TYR A 131 -12.19 -22.77 7.32
CA TYR A 131 -11.92 -24.19 7.62
C TYR A 131 -12.79 -24.64 8.78
N SER A 132 -13.44 -25.80 8.63
CA SER A 132 -14.13 -26.49 9.70
C SER A 132 -13.13 -27.13 10.66
N ARG A 133 -13.46 -27.15 11.95
CA ARG A 133 -12.67 -27.90 12.94
C ARG A 133 -12.59 -29.40 12.65
N SER A 134 -13.55 -29.94 11.89
CA SER A 134 -13.56 -31.35 11.47
C SER A 134 -12.34 -31.78 10.66
N VAL A 135 -11.59 -30.82 10.05
CA VAL A 135 -10.39 -31.13 9.26
C VAL A 135 -9.13 -31.45 10.11
N LEU A 136 -9.18 -31.23 11.42
CA LEU A 136 -8.05 -31.48 12.32
C LEU A 136 -7.43 -32.88 12.21
N PRO A 137 -8.23 -33.98 12.18
CA PRO A 137 -7.65 -35.33 12.01
C PRO A 137 -6.91 -35.50 10.69
N VAL A 138 -7.42 -34.92 9.60
CA VAL A 138 -6.79 -34.97 8.27
C VAL A 138 -5.46 -34.21 8.31
N ILE A 139 -5.44 -32.99 8.88
CA ILE A 139 -4.20 -32.22 9.06
C ILE A 139 -3.17 -33.03 9.87
N GLN A 140 -3.58 -33.68 10.96
CA GLN A 140 -2.67 -34.47 11.79
C GLN A 140 -2.07 -35.64 11.02
N ASN A 141 -2.85 -36.33 10.17
CA ASN A 141 -2.36 -37.40 9.34
C ASN A 141 -1.36 -36.91 8.29
N LEU A 142 -1.70 -35.84 7.57
CA LEU A 142 -0.79 -35.23 6.59
C LEU A 142 0.53 -34.78 7.21
N ILE A 143 0.51 -34.23 8.43
CA ILE A 143 1.73 -33.86 9.15
C ILE A 143 2.56 -35.09 9.55
N ARG A 144 1.95 -36.22 9.88
CA ARG A 144 2.67 -37.49 10.14
C ARG A 144 3.33 -38.07 8.89
N GLU A 145 2.67 -37.90 7.75
CA GLU A 145 3.13 -38.33 6.43
C GLU A 145 4.08 -37.32 5.75
N GLU A 146 4.46 -36.26 6.47
CA GLU A 146 5.33 -35.16 5.99
C GLU A 146 4.77 -34.43 4.75
N GLN A 147 3.45 -34.44 4.57
CA GLN A 147 2.73 -33.76 3.51
C GLN A 147 2.23 -32.39 3.99
N TYR A 148 3.04 -31.34 3.85
CA TYR A 148 2.77 -30.03 4.44
C TYR A 148 2.08 -29.04 3.49
N SER A 149 1.82 -29.44 2.24
CA SER A 149 1.19 -28.58 1.24
C SER A 149 -0.29 -28.35 1.53
N LEU A 150 -0.71 -27.09 1.50
CA LEU A 150 -2.15 -26.77 1.61
C LEU A 150 -2.97 -27.31 0.43
N ARG A 151 -2.36 -27.46 -0.76
CA ARG A 151 -3.02 -28.13 -1.88
C ARG A 151 -3.31 -29.60 -1.55
N SER A 152 -2.38 -30.28 -0.89
CA SER A 152 -2.60 -31.65 -0.40
C SER A 152 -3.75 -31.68 0.62
N LEU A 153 -3.77 -30.74 1.59
CA LEU A 153 -4.91 -30.65 2.52
C LEU A 153 -6.24 -30.52 1.78
N LEU A 154 -6.35 -29.55 0.86
CA LEU A 154 -7.60 -29.29 0.14
C LEU A 154 -8.04 -30.47 -0.74
N SER A 155 -7.11 -31.32 -1.23
CA SER A 155 -7.44 -32.53 -1.99
C SER A 155 -7.91 -33.71 -1.13
N HIS A 156 -7.64 -33.67 0.20
CA HIS A 156 -8.04 -34.72 1.14
C HIS A 156 -9.30 -34.40 1.94
N ILE A 157 -9.89 -33.21 1.71
CA ILE A 157 -11.12 -32.75 2.36
C ILE A 157 -12.12 -32.29 1.31
N ARG A 158 -13.39 -32.21 1.68
CA ARG A 158 -14.42 -31.65 0.79
C ARG A 158 -14.31 -30.13 0.76
N THR A 159 -13.78 -29.59 -0.32
CA THR A 159 -13.52 -28.17 -0.46
C THR A 159 -14.52 -27.50 -1.42
N LYS A 160 -15.15 -26.40 -0.99
CA LYS A 160 -15.89 -25.49 -1.85
C LYS A 160 -14.94 -24.38 -2.32
N TYR A 161 -14.77 -24.29 -3.62
CA TYR A 161 -14.07 -23.18 -4.25
C TYR A 161 -15.08 -22.09 -4.60
N VAL A 162 -14.82 -20.86 -4.11
CA VAL A 162 -15.70 -19.70 -4.32
C VAL A 162 -14.93 -18.70 -5.20
N ASP A 163 -15.41 -18.51 -6.42
CA ASP A 163 -14.80 -17.59 -7.37
C ASP A 163 -14.99 -16.14 -6.91
N ILE A 164 -13.88 -15.42 -6.64
CA ILE A 164 -13.93 -14.03 -6.20
C ILE A 164 -14.54 -13.11 -7.27
N SER A 165 -14.45 -13.46 -8.54
CA SER A 165 -15.01 -12.66 -9.65
C SER A 165 -16.54 -12.57 -9.58
N THR A 166 -17.21 -13.48 -8.87
CA THR A 166 -18.66 -13.47 -8.65
C THR A 166 -19.08 -12.58 -7.46
N SER A 167 -18.11 -12.03 -6.74
CA SER A 167 -18.33 -11.17 -5.58
C SER A 167 -18.20 -9.68 -5.93
N CYS A 168 -18.51 -8.81 -4.97
CA CYS A 168 -18.25 -7.37 -5.08
C CYS A 168 -16.79 -6.99 -4.81
N PHE A 169 -15.92 -7.94 -4.47
CA PHE A 169 -14.51 -7.70 -4.16
C PHE A 169 -13.68 -7.67 -5.45
N GLY A 170 -12.75 -6.72 -5.52
CA GLY A 170 -11.80 -6.66 -6.65
C GLY A 170 -10.75 -7.78 -6.54
N ARG A 171 -10.21 -8.22 -7.69
CA ARG A 171 -9.15 -9.26 -7.76
C ARG A 171 -7.93 -8.92 -6.91
N ASP A 172 -7.58 -7.65 -6.81
CA ASP A 172 -6.44 -7.18 -6.01
C ASP A 172 -6.56 -7.50 -4.52
N THR A 173 -7.76 -7.77 -3.98
CA THR A 173 -7.96 -8.11 -2.56
C THR A 173 -7.30 -9.42 -2.15
N LEU A 174 -7.08 -10.34 -3.10
CA LEU A 174 -6.37 -11.61 -2.87
C LEU A 174 -4.87 -11.55 -3.18
N ARG A 175 -4.34 -10.37 -3.48
CA ARG A 175 -2.93 -10.19 -3.84
C ARG A 175 -2.01 -10.42 -2.65
N ASN A 176 -1.02 -11.29 -2.83
CA ASN A 176 0.04 -11.51 -1.86
C ASN A 176 1.21 -10.56 -2.11
N ILE A 177 1.78 -10.03 -1.05
CA ILE A 177 2.99 -9.21 -1.07
C ILE A 177 4.17 -10.09 -0.63
N ASN A 178 4.94 -10.58 -1.60
CA ASN A 178 5.99 -11.56 -1.37
C ASN A 178 7.41 -11.01 -1.55
N THR A 179 7.57 -9.98 -2.37
CA THR A 179 8.85 -9.37 -2.73
C THR A 179 8.86 -7.88 -2.43
N PRO A 180 10.05 -7.25 -2.30
CA PRO A 180 10.15 -5.79 -2.24
C PRO A 180 9.48 -5.08 -3.43
N ASP A 181 9.50 -5.71 -4.62
CA ASP A 181 8.84 -5.16 -5.81
C ASP A 181 7.32 -5.22 -5.70
N ASP A 182 6.75 -6.33 -5.18
CA ASP A 182 5.31 -6.39 -4.88
C ASP A 182 4.92 -5.27 -3.92
N PHE A 183 5.73 -5.05 -2.87
CA PHE A 183 5.47 -4.02 -1.88
C PHE A 183 5.56 -2.62 -2.47
N ARG A 184 6.58 -2.34 -3.29
CA ARG A 184 6.71 -1.07 -4.01
C ARG A 184 5.54 -0.84 -4.98
N ALA A 185 5.18 -1.83 -5.77
CA ALA A 185 4.07 -1.74 -6.73
C ALA A 185 2.69 -1.54 -6.07
N MET A 186 2.58 -1.80 -4.76
CA MET A 186 1.37 -1.58 -3.97
C MET A 186 1.29 -0.16 -3.42
N ARG A 187 2.42 0.47 -3.15
CA ARG A 187 2.48 1.84 -2.67
C ARG A 187 2.01 2.79 -3.77
N ARG A 188 1.06 3.63 -3.45
CA ARG A 188 0.80 4.82 -4.25
C ARG A 188 1.53 5.97 -3.60
N PRO A 189 2.29 6.76 -4.35
CA PRO A 189 2.94 7.92 -3.77
C PRO A 189 1.89 8.86 -3.18
N VAL A 190 2.24 9.50 -2.08
CA VAL A 190 1.49 10.68 -1.64
C VAL A 190 1.70 11.77 -2.68
N VAL A 191 0.61 12.29 -3.24
CA VAL A 191 0.67 13.26 -4.33
C VAL A 191 0.05 14.57 -3.87
N PHE A 192 0.81 15.66 -3.93
CA PHE A 192 0.32 17.00 -3.66
C PHE A 192 0.97 18.03 -4.58
N CYS A 193 0.35 19.21 -4.68
CA CYS A 193 0.86 20.32 -5.47
C CYS A 193 1.61 21.32 -4.59
N VAL A 194 2.66 21.93 -5.14
CA VAL A 194 3.27 23.16 -4.62
C VAL A 194 2.87 24.30 -5.56
N SER A 195 1.95 25.13 -5.14
CA SER A 195 1.27 26.14 -5.95
C SER A 195 1.59 27.57 -5.46
N GLY A 196 1.21 28.56 -6.22
CA GLY A 196 1.45 29.98 -5.93
C GLY A 196 1.75 30.78 -7.20
N LEU A 197 1.88 32.08 -7.08
CA LEU A 197 2.19 32.96 -8.21
C LEU A 197 3.58 32.72 -8.78
N LYS A 198 3.84 33.23 -9.97
CA LYS A 198 5.18 33.20 -10.56
C LYS A 198 6.16 33.95 -9.63
N ASN A 199 7.36 33.41 -9.46
CA ASN A 199 8.43 33.96 -8.59
C ASN A 199 8.10 33.98 -7.08
N SER A 200 7.10 33.25 -6.59
CA SER A 200 6.82 33.15 -5.16
C SER A 200 7.79 32.23 -4.39
N GLY A 201 8.72 31.54 -5.05
CA GLY A 201 9.68 30.65 -4.40
C GLY A 201 9.30 29.18 -4.37
N LYS A 202 8.31 28.74 -5.19
CA LYS A 202 7.88 27.32 -5.26
C LYS A 202 9.02 26.33 -5.47
N THR A 203 9.86 26.60 -6.46
CA THR A 203 11.00 25.72 -6.78
C THR A 203 11.93 25.56 -5.58
N HIS A 204 12.22 26.67 -4.88
CA HIS A 204 13.07 26.63 -3.68
C HIS A 204 12.45 25.83 -2.54
N LEU A 205 11.11 25.96 -2.32
CA LEU A 205 10.44 25.11 -1.34
C LEU A 205 10.48 23.65 -1.74
N VAL A 206 10.24 23.30 -3.02
CA VAL A 206 10.31 21.93 -3.54
C VAL A 206 11.70 21.32 -3.29
N GLU A 207 12.78 22.03 -3.56
CA GLU A 207 14.15 21.58 -3.29
C GLU A 207 14.36 21.24 -1.81
N ARG A 208 13.89 22.08 -0.92
CA ARG A 208 14.00 21.87 0.54
C ARG A 208 13.15 20.67 0.99
N LEU A 209 11.95 20.52 0.45
CA LEU A 209 11.11 19.36 0.73
C LEU A 209 11.74 18.04 0.27
N ILE A 210 12.42 18.03 -0.90
CA ILE A 210 13.17 16.86 -1.37
C ILE A 210 14.22 16.45 -0.32
N HIS A 211 15.03 17.39 0.17
CA HIS A 211 16.01 17.10 1.21
C HIS A 211 15.38 16.61 2.50
N ALA A 212 14.33 17.26 2.97
CA ALA A 212 13.67 16.90 4.21
C ALA A 212 12.97 15.52 4.15
N PHE A 213 12.45 15.10 3.00
CA PHE A 213 11.95 13.74 2.79
C PHE A 213 13.11 12.72 2.73
N ALA A 214 14.20 13.06 2.04
CA ALA A 214 15.38 12.18 1.96
C ALA A 214 16.00 11.93 3.34
N ASP A 215 16.09 12.94 4.20
CA ASP A 215 16.58 12.83 5.59
C ASP A 215 15.71 11.88 6.43
N ARG A 216 14.44 11.71 6.06
CA ARG A 216 13.51 10.72 6.65
C ARG A 216 13.54 9.34 5.98
N GLY A 217 14.47 9.14 5.04
CA GLY A 217 14.57 7.90 4.26
C GLY A 217 13.44 7.69 3.26
N MET A 218 12.75 8.78 2.88
CA MET A 218 11.63 8.76 1.92
C MET A 218 12.11 9.19 0.53
N SER A 219 11.69 8.47 -0.49
CA SER A 219 11.98 8.80 -1.89
C SER A 219 10.96 9.82 -2.43
N ALA A 220 11.45 10.88 -3.08
CA ALA A 220 10.62 11.95 -3.62
C ALA A 220 10.82 12.14 -5.12
N GLY A 221 9.71 12.34 -5.85
CA GLY A 221 9.71 12.73 -7.25
C GLY A 221 9.04 14.09 -7.45
N VAL A 222 9.39 14.75 -8.54
CA VAL A 222 8.82 16.05 -8.90
C VAL A 222 8.31 16.04 -10.34
N ILE A 223 7.08 16.49 -10.51
CA ILE A 223 6.49 16.80 -11.81
C ILE A 223 6.37 18.32 -11.89
N LYS A 224 7.03 18.93 -12.87
CA LYS A 224 6.88 20.35 -13.12
C LYS A 224 5.87 20.58 -14.22
N HIS A 225 4.81 21.33 -13.93
CA HIS A 225 3.86 21.81 -14.92
C HIS A 225 4.33 23.17 -15.46
N ASP A 226 4.76 23.20 -16.71
CA ASP A 226 5.07 24.45 -17.40
C ASP A 226 3.90 24.81 -18.33
N GLY A 227 3.43 26.04 -18.25
CA GLY A 227 2.36 26.57 -19.09
C GLY A 227 2.82 26.94 -20.51
N HIS A 228 4.12 26.82 -20.78
CA HIS A 228 4.74 27.16 -22.06
C HIS A 228 5.52 25.96 -22.59
N SER A 229 5.98 26.06 -23.87
CA SER A 229 6.93 25.08 -24.41
C SER A 229 8.25 25.16 -23.67
N PHE A 230 8.84 23.99 -23.40
CA PHE A 230 10.15 23.89 -22.76
C PHE A 230 11.08 23.00 -23.58
N GLU A 231 12.38 23.27 -23.48
CA GLU A 231 13.45 22.41 -23.98
C GLU A 231 14.19 21.79 -22.80
N CYS A 232 14.44 20.49 -22.86
CA CYS A 232 15.12 19.75 -21.80
C CYS A 232 16.26 18.87 -22.31
N ASP A 233 16.49 18.85 -23.62
CA ASP A 233 17.58 18.11 -24.26
C ASP A 233 18.73 19.06 -24.63
N ILE A 234 19.94 18.53 -24.73
CA ILE A 234 21.14 19.32 -25.05
C ILE A 234 21.29 19.37 -26.58
N GLU A 235 21.33 20.56 -27.13
CA GLU A 235 21.54 20.77 -28.58
C GLU A 235 22.85 20.11 -29.02
N GLY A 236 22.77 19.41 -30.16
CA GLY A 236 23.92 18.71 -30.76
C GLY A 236 24.11 17.26 -30.30
N THR A 237 23.39 16.81 -29.24
CA THR A 237 23.41 15.40 -28.85
C THR A 237 22.64 14.51 -29.82
N ASP A 238 22.88 13.21 -29.81
CA ASP A 238 22.18 12.27 -30.69
C ASP A 238 20.68 12.23 -30.39
N SER A 239 20.29 12.26 -29.12
CA SER A 239 18.88 12.31 -28.69
C SER A 239 18.17 13.56 -29.24
N TYR A 240 18.81 14.72 -29.16
CA TYR A 240 18.30 15.96 -29.73
C TYR A 240 18.14 15.84 -31.26
N ARG A 241 19.15 15.29 -31.95
CA ARG A 241 19.12 15.09 -33.42
C ARG A 241 17.99 14.13 -33.85
N PHE A 242 17.79 13.02 -33.10
CA PHE A 242 16.69 12.09 -33.39
C PHE A 242 15.33 12.77 -33.21
N TYR A 243 15.17 13.55 -32.15
CA TYR A 243 13.95 14.30 -31.94
C TYR A 243 13.71 15.35 -33.05
N GLN A 244 14.74 16.10 -33.45
CA GLN A 244 14.61 17.07 -34.55
C GLN A 244 14.31 16.38 -35.90
N ALA A 245 14.82 15.19 -36.13
CA ALA A 245 14.52 14.40 -37.34
C ALA A 245 13.09 13.85 -37.38
N GLY A 246 12.28 14.06 -36.32
CA GLY A 246 10.86 13.72 -36.31
C GLY A 246 10.49 12.49 -35.48
N ALA A 247 11.40 11.95 -34.67
CA ALA A 247 11.06 10.84 -33.78
C ALA A 247 9.92 11.22 -32.82
N MET A 248 8.89 10.38 -32.72
CA MET A 248 7.76 10.56 -31.80
C MET A 248 8.14 10.35 -30.34
N ALA A 249 9.16 9.56 -30.09
CA ALA A 249 9.76 9.36 -28.78
C ALA A 249 11.27 9.13 -28.91
N THR A 250 12.03 9.64 -27.94
CA THR A 250 13.47 9.41 -27.83
C THR A 250 13.78 9.04 -26.38
N ALA A 251 14.47 7.94 -26.17
CA ALA A 251 14.91 7.50 -24.85
C ALA A 251 16.43 7.35 -24.82
N VAL A 252 17.04 7.81 -23.74
CA VAL A 252 18.45 7.59 -23.41
C VAL A 252 18.51 6.91 -22.05
N TYR A 253 19.33 5.88 -21.91
CA TYR A 253 19.50 5.21 -20.63
C TYR A 253 20.94 4.77 -20.40
N SER A 254 21.29 4.66 -19.14
CA SER A 254 22.60 4.16 -18.69
C SER A 254 22.38 3.21 -17.50
N GLY A 255 23.46 2.75 -16.87
CA GLY A 255 23.40 1.93 -15.66
C GLY A 255 22.82 2.64 -14.42
N SER A 256 22.67 3.97 -14.45
CA SER A 256 22.26 4.77 -13.28
C SER A 256 21.13 5.76 -13.54
N GLN A 257 20.79 6.04 -14.81
CA GLN A 257 19.77 7.03 -15.14
C GLN A 257 19.11 6.76 -16.51
N SER A 258 17.92 7.28 -16.69
CA SER A 258 17.20 7.25 -17.96
C SER A 258 16.53 8.60 -18.22
N PHE A 259 16.39 8.92 -19.51
CA PHE A 259 15.67 10.10 -20.00
C PHE A 259 14.69 9.65 -21.09
N LEU A 260 13.46 10.13 -21.03
CA LEU A 260 12.44 9.87 -22.04
C LEU A 260 11.80 11.19 -22.47
N ARG A 261 11.82 11.47 -23.78
CA ARG A 261 11.15 12.61 -24.41
C ARG A 261 10.11 12.12 -25.40
N MET A 262 8.89 12.65 -25.33
CA MET A 262 7.78 12.28 -26.22
C MET A 262 7.16 13.51 -26.86
N ARG A 263 6.75 13.41 -28.14
CA ARG A 263 6.02 14.44 -28.88
C ARG A 263 4.52 14.34 -28.66
N ARG A 264 4.11 14.40 -27.41
CA ARG A 264 2.68 14.43 -27.07
C ARG A 264 2.46 15.14 -25.75
N GLN A 265 1.27 15.62 -25.53
CA GLN A 265 0.87 16.06 -24.21
C GLN A 265 0.86 14.87 -23.27
N ALA A 266 1.52 14.99 -22.14
CA ALA A 266 1.46 14.00 -21.07
C ALA A 266 0.22 14.25 -20.21
N ASP A 267 -0.42 13.16 -19.79
CA ASP A 267 -1.38 13.19 -18.69
C ASP A 267 -0.62 13.14 -17.37
N VAL A 268 -0.97 14.02 -16.43
CA VAL A 268 -0.35 14.05 -15.10
C VAL A 268 -0.49 12.71 -14.35
N GLU A 269 -1.61 12.01 -14.54
CA GLU A 269 -1.84 10.68 -13.95
C GLU A 269 -0.88 9.62 -14.54
N GLU A 270 -0.53 9.74 -15.81
CA GLU A 270 0.48 8.88 -16.41
C GLU A 270 1.85 9.13 -15.81
N LEU A 271 2.24 10.40 -15.62
CA LEU A 271 3.51 10.75 -14.99
C LEU A 271 3.58 10.26 -13.53
N ILE A 272 2.48 10.39 -12.77
CA ILE A 272 2.40 9.85 -11.41
C ILE A 272 2.55 8.33 -11.41
N ARG A 273 1.93 7.62 -12.37
CA ARG A 273 2.08 6.15 -12.47
C ARG A 273 3.52 5.72 -12.77
N LEU A 274 4.25 6.49 -13.58
CA LEU A 274 5.68 6.24 -13.85
C LEU A 274 6.57 6.42 -12.61
N MET A 275 6.08 7.18 -11.63
CA MET A 275 6.74 7.45 -10.33
C MET A 275 6.10 6.63 -9.19
N GLY A 276 5.35 5.58 -9.50
CA GLY A 276 4.52 4.85 -8.54
C GLY A 276 5.28 4.11 -7.45
N ASP A 277 6.57 3.89 -7.61
CA ASP A 277 7.47 3.26 -6.63
C ASP A 277 8.08 4.24 -5.62
N LEU A 278 7.84 5.55 -5.80
CA LEU A 278 8.28 6.59 -4.87
C LEU A 278 7.32 6.74 -3.68
N ASP A 279 7.82 7.31 -2.59
CA ASP A 279 7.00 7.60 -1.41
C ASP A 279 6.15 8.86 -1.60
N VAL A 280 6.72 9.88 -2.26
CA VAL A 280 6.08 11.19 -2.45
C VAL A 280 6.26 11.65 -3.90
N VAL A 281 5.22 12.24 -4.48
CA VAL A 281 5.28 12.95 -5.76
C VAL A 281 4.75 14.38 -5.58
N MET A 282 5.62 15.34 -5.75
CA MET A 282 5.28 16.75 -5.72
C MET A 282 5.03 17.28 -7.13
N ILE A 283 3.97 18.07 -7.31
CA ILE A 283 3.68 18.70 -8.59
C ILE A 283 3.86 20.21 -8.43
N GLU A 284 4.91 20.77 -9.03
CA GLU A 284 5.09 22.22 -9.06
C GLU A 284 4.11 22.86 -10.06
N GLY A 285 3.16 23.63 -9.56
CA GLY A 285 2.13 24.28 -10.38
C GLY A 285 0.70 23.83 -10.04
N LEU A 286 -0.14 23.72 -11.06
CA LEU A 286 -1.54 23.24 -11.02
C LEU A 286 -2.42 23.91 -9.94
N LYS A 287 -2.31 25.24 -9.77
CA LYS A 287 -3.04 26.00 -8.74
C LYS A 287 -4.56 25.84 -8.78
N HIS A 288 -5.14 25.48 -9.92
CA HIS A 288 -6.59 25.30 -10.11
C HIS A 288 -7.03 23.82 -10.07
N SER A 289 -6.12 22.86 -9.81
CA SER A 289 -6.51 21.46 -9.67
C SER A 289 -7.25 21.22 -8.34
N SER A 290 -8.02 20.14 -8.28
CA SER A 290 -8.66 19.66 -7.04
C SER A 290 -7.73 18.88 -6.11
N ARG A 291 -6.44 18.75 -6.45
CA ARG A 291 -5.47 18.01 -5.64
C ARG A 291 -5.10 18.79 -4.37
N PRO A 292 -4.78 18.07 -3.28
CA PRO A 292 -4.19 18.67 -2.09
C PRO A 292 -2.97 19.52 -2.45
N LYS A 293 -2.78 20.67 -1.82
CA LYS A 293 -1.69 21.58 -2.18
C LYS A 293 -1.16 22.41 -1.03
N ILE A 294 0.09 22.77 -1.17
CA ILE A 294 0.75 23.82 -0.39
C ILE A 294 0.77 25.07 -1.26
N GLU A 295 0.30 26.18 -0.73
CA GLU A 295 0.43 27.45 -1.41
C GLU A 295 1.61 28.25 -0.88
N VAL A 296 2.46 28.71 -1.79
CA VAL A 296 3.62 29.56 -1.47
C VAL A 296 3.26 31.01 -1.73
N ILE A 297 3.24 31.81 -0.67
CA ILE A 297 2.92 33.23 -0.71
C ILE A 297 4.15 34.04 -0.27
N ARG A 298 4.57 35.01 -1.08
CA ARG A 298 5.65 35.92 -0.80
C ARG A 298 5.14 37.35 -0.80
N ALA A 299 5.46 38.11 0.22
CA ALA A 299 4.99 39.51 0.39
C ALA A 299 5.26 40.38 -0.83
N GLU A 300 6.43 40.25 -1.45
CA GLU A 300 6.84 40.97 -2.65
C GLU A 300 6.01 40.65 -3.91
N VAL A 301 5.29 39.48 -3.90
CA VAL A 301 4.55 39.00 -5.07
C VAL A 301 3.04 39.10 -4.86
N SER A 302 2.53 38.73 -3.70
CA SER A 302 1.11 38.81 -3.36
C SER A 302 0.93 38.61 -1.85
N GLY A 303 0.02 39.37 -1.26
CA GLY A 303 -0.38 39.23 0.16
C GLY A 303 -1.64 38.36 0.38
N SER A 304 -2.16 37.73 -0.66
CA SER A 304 -3.41 36.96 -0.57
C SER A 304 -3.31 35.60 -1.27
N SER A 305 -4.04 34.59 -0.75
CA SER A 305 -4.18 33.28 -1.35
C SER A 305 -4.93 33.33 -2.68
N ILE A 306 -4.52 32.50 -3.64
CA ILE A 306 -5.12 32.34 -4.96
C ILE A 306 -5.63 30.93 -5.22
N CYS A 307 -5.39 30.02 -4.30
CA CYS A 307 -5.83 28.62 -4.40
C CYS A 307 -7.21 28.43 -3.76
N ASP A 308 -7.94 27.40 -4.19
CA ASP A 308 -9.17 27.01 -3.54
C ASP A 308 -8.87 26.49 -2.12
N SER A 309 -9.51 27.14 -1.14
CA SER A 309 -9.30 26.86 0.29
C SER A 309 -9.59 25.39 0.68
N SER A 310 -10.50 24.73 -0.02
CA SER A 310 -10.85 23.32 0.21
C SER A 310 -9.74 22.34 -0.16
N THR A 311 -8.75 22.79 -0.92
CA THR A 311 -7.62 21.96 -1.38
C THR A 311 -6.32 22.27 -0.65
N LEU A 312 -6.30 23.29 0.23
CA LEU A 312 -5.09 23.69 0.94
C LEU A 312 -4.79 22.74 2.11
N LEU A 313 -3.60 22.14 2.10
CA LEU A 313 -3.01 21.47 3.24
C LEU A 313 -2.46 22.50 4.24
N CYS A 314 -1.67 23.43 3.70
CA CYS A 314 -1.10 24.56 4.43
C CYS A 314 -0.68 25.67 3.47
N ILE A 315 -0.33 26.80 4.04
CA ILE A 315 0.30 27.93 3.35
C ILE A 315 1.71 28.11 3.91
N ALA A 316 2.69 28.30 3.02
CA ALA A 316 4.05 28.73 3.35
C ALA A 316 4.17 30.21 2.97
N ALA A 317 4.42 31.11 3.93
CA ALA A 317 4.42 32.54 3.71
C ALA A 317 5.50 33.26 4.52
N ASP A 318 6.03 34.37 3.96
CA ASP A 318 6.95 35.29 4.65
C ASP A 318 6.22 36.58 5.12
N THR A 319 4.89 36.53 5.16
CA THR A 319 4.07 37.67 5.54
C THR A 319 2.84 37.24 6.32
N SER A 320 2.31 38.17 7.13
CA SER A 320 1.02 37.95 7.80
C SER A 320 -0.11 38.03 6.78
N LEU A 321 -0.88 36.97 6.70
CA LEU A 321 -2.03 36.93 5.79
C LEU A 321 -3.25 37.51 6.44
N SER A 322 -4.03 38.31 5.68
CA SER A 322 -5.27 38.91 6.14
C SER A 322 -6.47 38.01 5.86
N GLY A 323 -7.44 37.96 6.80
CA GLY A 323 -8.68 37.20 6.67
C GLY A 323 -8.67 35.85 7.42
N SER A 324 -9.79 35.11 7.31
CA SER A 324 -9.92 33.77 7.87
C SER A 324 -9.19 32.76 6.99
N ILE A 325 -8.13 32.16 7.48
CA ILE A 325 -7.34 31.15 6.77
C ILE A 325 -7.77 29.77 7.28
N PRO A 326 -8.25 28.87 6.39
CA PRO A 326 -8.85 27.60 6.78
C PRO A 326 -7.83 26.48 7.06
N CYS A 327 -6.52 26.75 6.94
CA CYS A 327 -5.45 25.78 7.08
C CYS A 327 -4.26 26.37 7.87
N PRO A 328 -3.32 25.54 8.37
CA PRO A 328 -2.09 26.02 9.00
C PRO A 328 -1.27 26.93 8.08
N VAL A 329 -0.62 27.92 8.68
CA VAL A 329 0.33 28.82 8.00
C VAL A 329 1.69 28.64 8.63
N PHE A 330 2.70 28.35 7.81
CA PHE A 330 4.10 28.18 8.22
C PHE A 330 4.95 29.28 7.62
N ASP A 331 6.05 29.60 8.29
CA ASP A 331 7.10 30.41 7.69
C ASP A 331 7.65 29.68 6.45
N LEU A 332 8.10 30.46 5.43
CA LEU A 332 8.71 29.86 4.22
C LEU A 332 9.90 28.96 4.57
N ASP A 333 10.58 29.21 5.68
CA ASP A 333 11.75 28.47 6.13
C ASP A 333 11.43 27.30 7.07
N ASP A 334 10.20 27.17 7.55
CA ASP A 334 9.76 26.06 8.42
C ASP A 334 9.44 24.80 7.60
N THR A 335 10.49 24.23 6.99
CA THR A 335 10.36 23.00 6.19
C THR A 335 9.87 21.81 7.03
N GLU A 336 10.30 21.72 8.29
CA GLU A 336 9.94 20.64 9.19
C GLU A 336 8.44 20.66 9.53
N GLY A 337 7.89 21.83 9.89
CA GLY A 337 6.48 22.01 10.15
C GLY A 337 5.63 21.69 8.92
N ILE A 338 6.07 22.11 7.73
CA ILE A 338 5.39 21.82 6.47
C ILE A 338 5.38 20.32 6.18
N VAL A 339 6.52 19.63 6.31
CA VAL A 339 6.61 18.16 6.09
C VAL A 339 5.72 17.42 7.08
N GLN A 340 5.74 17.79 8.37
CA GLN A 340 4.88 17.16 9.36
C GLN A 340 3.40 17.33 9.01
N CYS A 341 3.01 18.53 8.59
CA CYS A 341 1.65 18.81 8.15
C CYS A 341 1.21 17.96 6.95
N ILE A 342 2.11 17.75 5.96
CA ILE A 342 1.85 16.85 4.82
C ILE A 342 1.64 15.41 5.31
N LEU A 343 2.52 14.93 6.17
CA LEU A 343 2.47 13.57 6.69
C LEU A 343 1.21 13.34 7.53
N ASP A 344 0.80 14.30 8.35
CA ASP A 344 -0.40 14.19 9.19
C ASP A 344 -1.71 14.16 8.40
N GLN A 345 -1.75 14.80 7.23
CA GLN A 345 -2.98 14.91 6.44
C GLN A 345 -3.07 13.89 5.29
N LEU A 346 -1.95 13.47 4.72
CA LEU A 346 -1.94 12.64 3.52
C LEU A 346 -1.33 11.24 3.70
N TRP A 347 -0.55 11.02 4.76
CA TRP A 347 0.14 9.76 5.03
C TRP A 347 -0.59 8.93 6.07
#